data_f768e28bc3b3e7e8c2bf55a3ec647ee4
#
_entry.id   f768e28bc3b3e7e8c2bf55a3ec647ee4
#
_cell.length_a   1.000
_cell.length_b   1.000
_cell.length_c   1.000
_cell.angle_alpha   90.00
_cell.angle_beta   90.00
_cell.angle_gamma   90.00
#
_symmetry.space_group_name_H-M   'P 1'
#
loop_
_entity.id
_entity.type
_entity.pdbx_description
1 polymer ?
#
loop_
_entity_poly.entity_id
_entity_poly.type
_entity_poly.pdbx_seq_one_letter_code
_entity_poly.pdbx_strand_id
1 'polypeptide(L)'
;MREAVAETDDALMEKFFEGEPFTQEELTEGVRVGVKTGAITPVLCGCSTALAGTDMVLRYIKKLLPSAARGAGCVAADRDGNEVEIACEAKDPLCAYVLKTVADPFVGKMSYVKVVSGTLKADSPVVNSRTGEPERMGKLVFVKGKKQTDAAEIGAGDIGAITKLPAAQTGDTLCAPGRVVSLPRPEFPRPTLSMAIKVKQKGDESKISGALQRLMEEDPTLGYAVNTETVQQVISGLGEQHLDVVCAKLKSKFGVEVSLTEPRIAYRESIRKKCKAQGRHKKQTGGHGQFGDVWIEFEPTDEGEFVFAENVFGGSVPKNYFPAVEKGLQEAVRHGVLAGYPVVGLKATLLDGSYHPVDSSEMAFKMAAKLAYKAALPEAGPVLLEPIGNLMATVPGDVLGDIMGEVTKRRGRVLGMHPAEDGQQTLEADVPVSEMHDFTTYLRQLTQGRGSFVFEFTRYEPLPSNLEPKVIEEAKKFIDMKDDEE
;
A
#
# COMPACT_ATOMS: atom_id res chain seq x y z
N MET A 1 36.24 30.21 -9.93
CA MET A 1 36.57 29.78 -8.56
C MET A 1 36.81 30.98 -7.62
N ARG A 2 37.70 31.95 -7.95
CA ARG A 2 37.91 33.12 -7.06
C ARG A 2 36.66 33.93 -6.85
N GLU A 3 35.92 34.23 -7.90
CA GLU A 3 34.64 34.94 -7.87
C GLU A 3 33.60 34.19 -6.99
N ALA A 4 33.38 32.90 -7.23
CA ALA A 4 32.47 32.07 -6.44
C ALA A 4 32.89 31.95 -4.95
N VAL A 5 34.18 32.06 -4.64
CA VAL A 5 34.65 32.11 -3.26
C VAL A 5 34.43 33.50 -2.65
N ALA A 6 34.64 34.58 -3.42
CA ALA A 6 34.34 35.94 -2.97
C ALA A 6 32.87 36.10 -2.54
N GLU A 7 31.91 35.47 -3.24
CA GLU A 7 30.50 35.53 -2.95
C GLU A 7 30.12 34.82 -1.62
N THR A 8 31.01 34.08 -0.99
CA THR A 8 30.73 33.35 0.24
C THR A 8 30.94 34.15 1.53
N ASP A 9 31.62 35.28 1.46
CA ASP A 9 31.95 36.12 2.63
C ASP A 9 32.25 37.57 2.20
N ASP A 10 31.71 38.55 2.95
CA ASP A 10 31.83 39.98 2.61
C ASP A 10 33.30 40.46 2.58
N ALA A 11 34.16 39.97 3.48
CA ALA A 11 35.54 40.34 3.53
C ALA A 11 36.33 39.78 2.31
N LEU A 12 35.95 38.57 1.85
CA LEU A 12 36.53 38.00 0.64
C LEU A 12 36.03 38.74 -0.62
N MET A 13 34.80 39.25 -0.59
CA MET A 13 34.26 40.06 -1.67
C MET A 13 34.98 41.39 -1.81
N GLU A 14 35.22 42.10 -0.69
CA GLU A 14 35.96 43.35 -0.65
C GLU A 14 37.36 43.15 -1.20
N LYS A 15 38.08 42.14 -0.71
CA LYS A 15 39.44 41.77 -1.16
C LYS A 15 39.49 41.40 -2.66
N PHE A 16 38.42 40.80 -3.17
CA PHE A 16 38.29 40.47 -4.60
C PHE A 16 38.16 41.73 -5.47
N PHE A 17 37.37 42.73 -5.03
CA PHE A 17 37.19 44.00 -5.74
C PHE A 17 38.48 44.87 -5.69
N GLU A 18 39.25 44.77 -4.62
CA GLU A 18 40.55 45.43 -4.50
C GLU A 18 41.66 44.79 -5.36
N GLY A 19 41.34 43.62 -5.96
CA GLY A 19 42.28 42.88 -6.82
C GLY A 19 43.34 42.11 -6.05
N GLU A 20 43.21 41.96 -4.74
CA GLU A 20 44.16 41.23 -3.90
C GLU A 20 44.08 39.69 -4.13
N PRO A 21 45.19 38.98 -4.09
CA PRO A 21 45.20 37.52 -4.21
C PRO A 21 44.73 36.86 -2.92
N PHE A 22 43.82 35.87 -3.05
CA PHE A 22 43.44 35.02 -1.92
C PHE A 22 44.56 34.06 -1.55
N THR A 23 44.77 33.88 -0.26
CA THR A 23 45.62 32.80 0.27
C THR A 23 45.00 31.42 0.02
N GLN A 24 45.83 30.37 0.10
CA GLN A 24 45.32 28.99 -0.05
C GLN A 24 44.33 28.59 1.05
N GLU A 25 44.45 29.18 2.22
CA GLU A 25 43.57 28.96 3.37
C GLU A 25 42.21 29.63 3.14
N GLU A 26 42.21 30.89 2.69
CA GLU A 26 40.98 31.63 2.33
C GLU A 26 40.19 30.93 1.21
N LEU A 27 40.92 30.48 0.16
CA LEU A 27 40.28 29.70 -0.93
C LEU A 27 39.65 28.39 -0.41
N THR A 28 40.36 27.68 0.46
CA THR A 28 39.87 26.40 0.99
C THR A 28 38.65 26.62 1.90
N GLU A 29 38.69 27.62 2.76
CA GLU A 29 37.58 27.91 3.67
C GLU A 29 36.39 28.49 2.93
N GLY A 30 36.59 29.41 1.97
CA GLY A 30 35.48 29.92 1.14
C GLY A 30 34.81 28.84 0.31
N VAL A 31 35.58 27.91 -0.29
CA VAL A 31 34.99 26.74 -0.95
C VAL A 31 34.22 25.86 0.05
N ARG A 32 34.74 25.66 1.28
CA ARG A 32 34.04 24.88 2.31
C ARG A 32 32.72 25.51 2.74
N VAL A 33 32.71 26.83 2.93
CA VAL A 33 31.51 27.61 3.24
C VAL A 33 30.49 27.49 2.08
N GLY A 34 30.95 27.71 0.84
CA GLY A 34 30.11 27.62 -0.34
C GLY A 34 29.51 26.20 -0.55
N VAL A 35 30.29 25.15 -0.26
CA VAL A 35 29.80 23.76 -0.29
C VAL A 35 28.75 23.51 0.82
N LYS A 36 28.99 24.05 2.03
CA LYS A 36 28.07 23.93 3.16
C LYS A 36 26.70 24.61 2.90
N THR A 37 26.76 25.79 2.28
CA THR A 37 25.53 26.57 1.94
C THR A 37 24.85 26.11 0.65
N GLY A 38 25.52 25.27 -0.16
CA GLY A 38 25.04 24.86 -1.47
C GLY A 38 25.32 25.87 -2.59
N ALA A 39 25.99 26.99 -2.30
CA ALA A 39 26.39 28.00 -3.30
C ALA A 39 27.49 27.50 -4.26
N ILE A 40 28.34 26.58 -3.81
CA ILE A 40 29.40 25.96 -4.62
C ILE A 40 29.20 24.45 -4.70
N THR A 41 29.12 23.92 -5.91
CA THR A 41 29.09 22.47 -6.16
C THR A 41 30.42 22.04 -6.78
N PRO A 42 31.32 21.33 -6.06
CA PRO A 42 32.58 20.83 -6.59
C PRO A 42 32.35 19.67 -7.55
N VAL A 43 32.89 19.77 -8.76
CA VAL A 43 32.88 18.72 -9.78
C VAL A 43 34.23 18.05 -9.84
N LEU A 44 34.29 16.75 -9.64
CA LEU A 44 35.51 15.94 -9.64
C LEU A 44 35.47 14.92 -10.78
N CYS A 45 36.59 14.71 -11.44
CA CYS A 45 36.75 13.71 -12.50
C CYS A 45 37.55 12.52 -11.99
N GLY A 46 37.20 11.33 -12.38
CA GLY A 46 37.92 10.11 -12.04
C GLY A 46 37.53 8.93 -12.94
N CYS A 47 38.32 7.87 -12.86
CA CYS A 47 38.04 6.60 -13.55
C CYS A 47 37.99 5.48 -12.53
N SER A 48 36.83 4.89 -12.31
CA SER A 48 36.65 3.85 -11.31
C SER A 48 37.30 2.53 -11.67
N THR A 49 37.41 2.19 -12.96
CA THR A 49 38.05 0.97 -13.43
C THR A 49 39.57 1.03 -13.30
N ALA A 50 40.18 2.21 -13.55
CA ALA A 50 41.60 2.46 -13.39
C ALA A 50 41.98 2.97 -11.99
N LEU A 51 41.00 3.16 -11.10
CA LEU A 51 41.13 3.77 -9.78
C LEU A 51 41.82 5.16 -9.79
N ALA A 52 41.87 5.83 -10.95
CA ALA A 52 42.43 7.15 -11.09
C ALA A 52 41.50 8.21 -10.47
N GLY A 53 42.03 9.09 -9.62
CA GLY A 53 41.30 10.17 -8.97
C GLY A 53 40.48 9.77 -7.74
N THR A 54 40.40 8.47 -7.38
CA THR A 54 39.64 7.98 -6.22
C THR A 54 40.18 8.58 -4.91
N ASP A 55 41.48 8.68 -4.76
CA ASP A 55 42.14 9.29 -3.60
C ASP A 55 41.81 10.80 -3.49
N MET A 56 41.71 11.50 -4.63
CA MET A 56 41.27 12.89 -4.67
C MET A 56 39.84 13.06 -4.21
N VAL A 57 38.92 12.21 -4.69
CA VAL A 57 37.51 12.23 -4.24
C VAL A 57 37.44 12.07 -2.73
N LEU A 58 38.09 11.07 -2.15
CA LEU A 58 38.11 10.85 -0.69
C LEU A 58 38.74 12.04 0.06
N ARG A 59 39.79 12.63 -0.48
CA ARG A 59 40.44 13.81 0.09
C ARG A 59 39.50 15.02 0.11
N TYR A 60 38.78 15.27 -0.98
CA TYR A 60 37.85 16.41 -1.07
C TYR A 60 36.59 16.18 -0.23
N ILE A 61 36.06 14.96 -0.15
CA ILE A 61 35.00 14.61 0.82
C ILE A 61 35.46 15.02 2.24
N LYS A 62 36.64 14.60 2.67
CA LYS A 62 37.16 14.93 4.00
C LYS A 62 37.42 16.44 4.21
N LYS A 63 37.84 17.17 3.17
CA LYS A 63 38.22 18.58 3.29
C LYS A 63 37.03 19.54 3.15
N LEU A 64 36.10 19.27 2.26
CA LEU A 64 35.05 20.21 1.87
C LEU A 64 33.68 19.95 2.51
N LEU A 65 33.31 18.67 2.70
CA LEU A 65 32.01 18.37 3.29
C LEU A 65 31.98 18.69 4.80
N PRO A 66 30.89 19.27 5.30
CA PRO A 66 30.73 19.54 6.72
C PRO A 66 30.65 18.25 7.52
N SER A 67 31.31 18.21 8.70
CA SER A 67 31.06 17.13 9.66
C SER A 67 29.69 17.31 10.32
N ALA A 68 29.14 16.23 10.86
CA ALA A 68 27.85 16.28 11.57
C ALA A 68 27.85 17.32 12.71
N ALA A 69 28.95 17.45 13.44
CA ALA A 69 29.09 18.44 14.52
C ALA A 69 29.14 19.91 14.05
N ARG A 70 29.45 20.14 12.77
CA ARG A 70 29.47 21.47 12.14
C ARG A 70 28.29 21.73 11.20
N GLY A 71 27.37 20.76 11.09
CA GLY A 71 26.11 20.90 10.37
C GLY A 71 25.18 21.90 11.04
N ALA A 72 24.17 22.33 10.30
CA ALA A 72 23.04 23.00 10.88
C ALA A 72 22.28 22.02 11.73
N GLY A 73 22.13 21.86 12.91
CA GLY A 73 21.31 20.90 13.66
C GLY A 73 20.09 20.36 12.91
N CYS A 74 19.20 19.72 13.59
CA CYS A 74 17.91 19.36 13.01
C CYS A 74 16.79 19.82 13.94
N VAL A 75 15.61 20.07 13.36
CA VAL A 75 14.39 20.43 14.11
C VAL A 75 13.59 19.14 14.32
N ALA A 76 13.18 18.91 15.55
CA ALA A 76 12.30 17.83 15.97
C ALA A 76 11.05 18.40 16.64
N ALA A 77 9.97 17.64 16.68
CA ALA A 77 8.79 17.98 17.46
C ALA A 77 8.85 17.28 18.84
N ASP A 78 8.50 17.98 19.90
CA ASP A 78 8.28 17.38 21.22
C ASP A 78 6.90 16.67 21.29
N ARG A 79 6.53 16.15 22.46
CA ARG A 79 5.22 15.47 22.66
C ARG A 79 4.01 16.39 22.49
N ASP A 80 4.22 17.68 22.68
CA ASP A 80 3.16 18.70 22.58
C ASP A 80 3.10 19.31 21.17
N GLY A 81 4.00 18.89 20.26
CA GLY A 81 4.08 19.37 18.90
C GLY A 81 4.92 20.64 18.72
N ASN A 82 5.62 21.11 19.76
CA ASN A 82 6.48 22.27 19.63
C ASN A 82 7.80 21.90 18.97
N GLU A 83 8.35 22.82 18.19
CA GLU A 83 9.65 22.66 17.55
C GLU A 83 10.78 22.75 18.57
N VAL A 84 11.70 21.80 18.51
CA VAL A 84 12.89 21.72 19.35
C VAL A 84 14.12 21.53 18.48
N GLU A 85 15.08 22.41 18.61
CA GLU A 85 16.37 22.25 17.95
C GLU A 85 17.20 21.15 18.62
N ILE A 86 17.78 20.27 17.80
CA ILE A 86 18.66 19.18 18.22
C ILE A 86 20.05 19.43 17.65
N ALA A 87 20.99 19.73 18.53
CA ALA A 87 22.40 19.85 18.18
C ALA A 87 23.09 18.48 18.16
N CYS A 88 24.12 18.35 17.32
CA CYS A 88 24.92 17.12 17.27
C CYS A 88 25.98 17.11 18.37
N GLU A 89 25.52 16.92 19.62
CA GLU A 89 26.34 16.93 20.82
C GLU A 89 26.28 15.60 21.56
N ALA A 90 27.45 15.01 21.87
CA ALA A 90 27.53 13.70 22.56
C ALA A 90 27.05 13.73 24.00
N LYS A 91 26.98 14.92 24.64
CA LYS A 91 26.54 15.10 26.03
C LYS A 91 25.02 15.26 26.16
N ASP A 92 24.34 15.53 25.06
CA ASP A 92 22.89 15.72 25.02
C ASP A 92 22.13 14.40 25.19
N PRO A 93 20.85 14.45 25.54
CA PRO A 93 20.01 13.25 25.54
C PRO A 93 19.99 12.58 24.17
N LEU A 94 19.93 11.24 24.18
CA LEU A 94 19.89 10.44 22.96
C LEU A 94 18.70 10.83 22.07
N CYS A 95 19.02 11.11 20.83
CA CYS A 95 18.10 11.17 19.69
C CYS A 95 18.75 10.44 18.52
N ALA A 96 18.18 9.30 18.13
CA ALA A 96 18.68 8.49 17.01
C ALA A 96 17.56 8.24 16.01
N TYR A 97 17.88 8.38 14.73
CA TYR A 97 16.92 8.25 13.62
C TYR A 97 17.13 6.94 12.89
N VAL A 98 16.04 6.18 12.68
CA VAL A 98 16.07 4.93 11.92
C VAL A 98 16.07 5.25 10.43
N LEU A 99 17.26 5.20 9.84
CA LEU A 99 17.47 5.54 8.43
C LEU A 99 16.90 4.51 7.48
N LYS A 100 17.06 3.23 7.82
CA LYS A 100 16.76 2.10 6.94
C LYS A 100 16.61 0.83 7.74
N THR A 101 15.69 -0.02 7.31
CA THR A 101 15.55 -1.39 7.79
C THR A 101 16.01 -2.37 6.71
N VAL A 102 16.69 -3.44 7.09
CA VAL A 102 17.13 -4.52 6.20
C VAL A 102 16.69 -5.86 6.80
N ALA A 103 16.08 -6.69 6.00
CA ALA A 103 15.78 -8.08 6.34
C ALA A 103 17.00 -8.96 6.00
N ASP A 104 17.85 -9.23 6.98
CA ASP A 104 18.99 -10.12 6.82
C ASP A 104 18.55 -11.57 7.03
N PRO A 105 18.91 -12.52 6.14
CA PRO A 105 18.50 -13.91 6.24
C PRO A 105 18.98 -14.62 7.51
N PHE A 106 20.11 -14.20 8.09
CA PHE A 106 20.76 -14.83 9.23
C PHE A 106 20.49 -14.12 10.55
N VAL A 107 20.56 -12.79 10.56
CA VAL A 107 20.41 -11.95 11.76
C VAL A 107 18.93 -11.56 11.98
N GLY A 108 18.13 -11.60 10.93
CA GLY A 108 16.75 -11.13 10.94
C GLY A 108 16.67 -9.62 10.66
N LYS A 109 15.79 -8.92 11.38
CA LYS A 109 15.63 -7.48 11.22
C LYS A 109 16.85 -6.71 11.74
N MET A 110 17.41 -5.86 10.88
CA MET A 110 18.52 -4.97 11.19
C MET A 110 18.11 -3.53 10.86
N SER A 111 18.11 -2.66 11.85
CA SER A 111 17.76 -1.24 11.72
C SER A 111 19.01 -0.38 11.72
N TYR A 112 19.30 0.27 10.61
CA TYR A 112 20.39 1.25 10.51
C TYR A 112 19.92 2.55 11.16
N VAL A 113 20.72 3.08 12.05
CA VAL A 113 20.39 4.29 12.80
C VAL A 113 21.50 5.32 12.66
N LYS A 114 21.11 6.58 12.51
CA LYS A 114 21.98 7.74 12.66
C LYS A 114 21.74 8.34 14.04
N VAL A 115 22.76 8.40 14.85
CA VAL A 115 22.70 9.09 16.13
C VAL A 115 22.81 10.60 15.87
N VAL A 116 21.74 11.34 16.10
CA VAL A 116 21.66 12.78 15.86
C VAL A 116 22.24 13.54 17.05
N SER A 117 21.87 13.15 18.26
CA SER A 117 22.47 13.69 19.49
C SER A 117 22.64 12.58 20.53
N GLY A 118 23.49 12.84 21.51
CA GLY A 118 23.77 11.88 22.57
C GLY A 118 24.65 10.73 22.12
N THR A 119 24.59 9.65 22.88
CA THR A 119 25.33 8.41 22.62
C THR A 119 24.40 7.23 22.81
N LEU A 120 24.27 6.42 21.77
CA LEU A 120 23.52 5.16 21.80
C LEU A 120 24.43 4.07 22.35
N LYS A 121 24.10 3.53 23.51
CA LYS A 121 24.87 2.47 24.18
C LYS A 121 24.18 1.13 24.06
N ALA A 122 24.94 0.06 23.92
CA ALA A 122 24.42 -1.30 23.96
C ALA A 122 23.66 -1.54 25.26
N ASP A 123 22.59 -2.34 25.17
CA ASP A 123 21.72 -2.71 26.30
C ASP A 123 21.03 -1.55 27.05
N SER A 124 21.12 -0.30 26.54
CA SER A 124 20.39 0.83 27.11
C SER A 124 18.92 0.83 26.69
N PRO A 125 18.00 1.26 27.57
CA PRO A 125 16.60 1.42 27.19
C PRO A 125 16.45 2.62 26.24
N VAL A 126 15.68 2.43 25.15
CA VAL A 126 15.26 3.50 24.25
C VAL A 126 13.74 3.53 24.15
N VAL A 127 13.21 4.71 23.90
CA VAL A 127 11.77 4.91 23.65
C VAL A 127 11.59 5.25 22.18
N ASN A 128 10.72 4.51 21.51
CA ASN A 128 10.31 4.83 20.15
C ASN A 128 9.28 5.95 20.18
N SER A 129 9.55 7.09 19.55
CA SER A 129 8.68 8.26 19.59
C SER A 129 7.29 8.02 18.98
N ARG A 130 7.19 7.12 17.98
CA ARG A 130 5.92 6.79 17.31
C ARG A 130 4.99 5.96 18.21
N THR A 131 5.52 4.96 18.90
CA THR A 131 4.70 4.07 19.75
C THR A 131 4.57 4.59 21.19
N GLY A 132 5.49 5.46 21.64
CA GLY A 132 5.62 5.89 23.01
C GLY A 132 6.16 4.83 23.97
N GLU A 133 6.45 3.63 23.45
CA GLU A 133 6.83 2.46 24.25
C GLU A 133 8.36 2.29 24.32
N PRO A 134 8.88 1.77 25.44
CA PRO A 134 10.28 1.39 25.55
C PRO A 134 10.56 0.14 24.70
N GLU A 135 11.66 0.18 23.96
CA GLU A 135 12.15 -0.96 23.19
C GLU A 135 13.46 -1.49 23.77
N ARG A 136 13.57 -2.83 23.75
CA ARG A 136 14.83 -3.51 24.03
C ARG A 136 15.63 -3.63 22.73
N MET A 137 16.81 -3.09 22.73
CA MET A 137 17.74 -3.25 21.63
C MET A 137 18.46 -4.60 21.71
N GLY A 138 18.76 -5.17 20.54
CA GLY A 138 19.75 -6.23 20.45
C GLY A 138 21.17 -5.64 20.45
N LYS A 139 22.08 -6.28 19.74
CA LYS A 139 23.46 -5.81 19.61
C LYS A 139 23.55 -4.56 18.77
N LEU A 140 24.50 -3.69 19.12
CA LEU A 140 24.96 -2.62 18.25
C LEU A 140 26.12 -3.10 17.39
N VAL A 141 26.10 -2.77 16.10
CA VAL A 141 27.15 -3.15 15.16
C VAL A 141 27.49 -2.01 14.22
N PHE A 142 28.76 -1.90 13.85
CA PHE A 142 29.18 -1.17 12.66
C PHE A 142 29.22 -2.12 11.47
N VAL A 143 28.63 -1.69 10.34
CA VAL A 143 28.55 -2.51 9.13
C VAL A 143 29.48 -1.92 8.05
N LYS A 144 30.39 -2.76 7.54
CA LYS A 144 31.28 -2.43 6.43
C LYS A 144 31.19 -3.50 5.35
N GLY A 145 30.40 -3.25 4.31
CA GLY A 145 30.05 -4.25 3.31
C GLY A 145 29.32 -5.43 3.97
N LYS A 146 29.85 -6.64 3.86
CA LYS A 146 29.29 -7.84 4.51
C LYS A 146 29.79 -8.07 5.94
N LYS A 147 30.80 -7.30 6.38
CA LYS A 147 31.41 -7.46 7.70
C LYS A 147 30.66 -6.62 8.74
N GLN A 148 30.24 -7.27 9.81
CA GLN A 148 29.67 -6.65 11.00
C GLN A 148 30.70 -6.69 12.12
N THR A 149 30.84 -5.59 12.84
CA THR A 149 31.74 -5.46 13.98
C THR A 149 30.93 -4.98 15.17
N ASP A 150 30.96 -5.72 16.28
CA ASP A 150 30.24 -5.34 17.49
C ASP A 150 30.71 -3.98 18.00
N ALA A 151 29.79 -3.14 18.39
CA ALA A 151 30.04 -1.81 18.94
C ALA A 151 29.47 -1.74 20.38
N ALA A 152 30.25 -1.18 21.31
CA ALA A 152 29.74 -0.89 22.66
C ALA A 152 28.81 0.33 22.66
N GLU A 153 29.14 1.31 21.81
CA GLU A 153 28.37 2.55 21.65
C GLU A 153 28.50 3.13 20.23
N ILE A 154 27.54 3.99 19.86
CA ILE A 154 27.54 4.78 18.63
C ILE A 154 27.34 6.24 19.05
N GLY A 155 28.28 7.11 18.72
CA GLY A 155 28.27 8.52 19.10
C GLY A 155 27.44 9.41 18.20
N ALA A 156 27.16 10.64 18.67
CA ALA A 156 26.49 11.66 17.88
C ALA A 156 27.16 11.91 16.53
N GLY A 157 26.37 11.95 15.47
CA GLY A 157 26.81 12.13 14.07
C GLY A 157 27.21 10.86 13.34
N ASP A 158 27.30 9.72 14.03
CA ASP A 158 27.71 8.44 13.43
C ASP A 158 26.52 7.57 13.06
N ILE A 159 26.75 6.59 12.19
CA ILE A 159 25.77 5.63 11.69
C ILE A 159 26.21 4.23 12.07
N GLY A 160 25.32 3.51 12.73
CA GLY A 160 25.50 2.09 13.02
C GLY A 160 24.21 1.32 12.77
N ALA A 161 24.17 0.07 13.22
CA ALA A 161 22.98 -0.74 13.09
C ALA A 161 22.62 -1.42 14.42
N ILE A 162 21.33 -1.58 14.66
CA ILE A 162 20.75 -2.30 15.79
C ILE A 162 20.14 -3.59 15.27
N THR A 163 20.50 -4.72 15.85
CA THR A 163 19.87 -6.00 15.56
C THR A 163 18.66 -6.22 16.48
N LYS A 164 17.61 -6.88 15.95
CA LYS A 164 16.44 -7.26 16.75
C LYS A 164 15.74 -6.08 17.46
N LEU A 165 15.40 -5.05 16.69
CA LEU A 165 14.55 -3.94 17.13
C LEU A 165 13.14 -4.16 16.58
N PRO A 166 12.21 -4.78 17.33
CA PRO A 166 10.99 -5.36 16.77
C PRO A 166 9.98 -4.33 16.27
N ALA A 167 9.70 -3.29 17.06
CA ALA A 167 8.63 -2.33 16.74
C ALA A 167 9.10 -1.16 15.86
N ALA A 168 10.40 -0.84 15.85
CA ALA A 168 10.92 0.28 15.08
C ALA A 168 10.80 0.07 13.57
N GLN A 169 10.45 1.12 12.87
CA GLN A 169 10.32 1.20 11.43
C GLN A 169 11.24 2.28 10.86
N THR A 170 11.52 2.22 9.57
CA THR A 170 12.24 3.29 8.87
C THR A 170 11.50 4.62 9.05
N GLY A 171 12.22 5.66 9.44
CA GLY A 171 11.67 6.98 9.78
C GLY A 171 11.29 7.16 11.25
N ASP A 172 11.40 6.14 12.10
CA ASP A 172 11.15 6.29 13.54
C ASP A 172 12.33 6.99 14.24
N THR A 173 12.02 7.69 15.33
CA THR A 173 13.02 8.32 16.20
C THR A 173 13.11 7.54 17.53
N LEU A 174 14.32 7.15 17.90
CA LEU A 174 14.63 6.48 19.17
C LEU A 174 15.23 7.49 20.12
N CYS A 175 14.65 7.61 21.31
CA CYS A 175 14.99 8.64 22.29
C CYS A 175 15.40 8.04 23.63
N ALA A 176 16.11 8.84 24.43
CA ALA A 176 16.25 8.56 25.86
C ALA A 176 14.87 8.62 26.57
N PRO A 177 14.61 7.78 27.58
CA PRO A 177 13.31 7.75 28.28
C PRO A 177 12.85 9.10 28.85
N GLY A 178 13.77 9.98 29.21
CA GLY A 178 13.48 11.30 29.80
C GLY A 178 13.17 12.43 28.81
N ARG A 179 13.48 12.25 27.51
CA ARG A 179 13.26 13.27 26.47
C ARG A 179 12.84 12.59 25.18
N VAL A 180 11.54 12.55 24.93
CA VAL A 180 10.99 11.98 23.70
C VAL A 180 10.69 13.09 22.73
N VAL A 181 11.35 13.03 21.57
CA VAL A 181 11.17 13.94 20.43
C VAL A 181 10.97 13.13 19.15
N SER A 182 10.34 13.71 18.14
CA SER A 182 10.11 13.08 16.85
C SER A 182 10.74 13.89 15.73
N LEU A 183 11.65 13.29 14.99
CA LEU A 183 12.18 13.87 13.77
C LEU A 183 11.17 13.68 12.62
N PRO A 184 11.16 14.55 11.61
CA PRO A 184 10.29 14.41 10.46
C PRO A 184 10.47 13.04 9.79
N ARG A 185 9.35 12.37 9.51
CA ARG A 185 9.36 11.09 8.80
C ARG A 185 9.34 11.35 7.29
N PRO A 186 10.04 10.55 6.47
CA PRO A 186 9.94 10.67 5.03
C PRO A 186 8.56 10.20 4.59
N GLU A 187 7.98 10.92 3.65
CA GLU A 187 6.79 10.50 2.94
C GLU A 187 7.19 9.54 1.82
N PHE A 188 6.75 8.30 1.94
CA PHE A 188 6.98 7.29 0.91
C PHE A 188 5.88 7.35 -0.14
N PRO A 189 6.22 7.23 -1.44
CA PRO A 189 5.22 7.17 -2.49
C PRO A 189 4.31 5.94 -2.31
N ARG A 190 3.02 6.11 -2.58
CA ARG A 190 2.05 5.02 -2.53
C ARG A 190 2.27 4.04 -3.68
N PRO A 191 2.02 2.73 -3.47
CA PRO A 191 2.04 1.75 -4.55
C PRO A 191 1.03 2.10 -5.65
N THR A 192 1.45 1.99 -6.90
CA THR A 192 0.62 2.33 -8.08
C THR A 192 0.34 1.15 -9.00
N LEU A 193 1.02 0.01 -8.79
CA LEU A 193 0.82 -1.22 -9.54
C LEU A 193 0.56 -2.36 -8.58
N SER A 194 -0.53 -3.11 -8.81
CA SER A 194 -0.87 -4.31 -8.05
C SER A 194 -0.86 -5.54 -8.96
N MET A 195 -0.25 -6.63 -8.49
CA MET A 195 -0.17 -7.90 -9.20
C MET A 195 -0.53 -9.05 -8.27
N ALA A 196 -1.27 -10.02 -8.79
CA ALA A 196 -1.51 -11.27 -8.08
C ALA A 196 -0.26 -12.14 -8.10
N ILE A 197 0.15 -12.66 -6.95
CA ILE A 197 1.36 -13.46 -6.79
C ILE A 197 0.97 -14.92 -6.55
N LYS A 198 1.63 -15.82 -7.27
CA LYS A 198 1.44 -17.28 -7.14
C LYS A 198 2.79 -17.97 -6.99
N VAL A 199 2.91 -18.86 -6.00
CA VAL A 199 4.10 -19.70 -5.85
C VAL A 199 4.18 -20.74 -6.97
N LYS A 200 5.39 -21.03 -7.45
CA LYS A 200 5.61 -22.06 -8.50
C LYS A 200 5.68 -23.47 -7.94
N GLN A 201 6.10 -23.62 -6.68
CA GLN A 201 6.27 -24.92 -6.04
C GLN A 201 5.23 -25.11 -4.93
N LYS A 202 4.52 -26.25 -4.95
CA LYS A 202 3.62 -26.63 -3.86
C LYS A 202 4.41 -26.77 -2.55
N GLY A 203 3.90 -26.19 -1.48
CA GLY A 203 4.53 -26.19 -0.14
C GLY A 203 5.23 -24.86 0.22
N ASP A 204 5.41 -23.94 -0.71
CA ASP A 204 5.96 -22.61 -0.42
C ASP A 204 4.89 -21.57 -0.02
N GLU A 205 3.60 -21.96 -0.06
CA GLU A 205 2.47 -21.09 0.30
C GLU A 205 2.57 -20.59 1.75
N SER A 206 3.06 -21.42 2.65
CA SER A 206 3.26 -21.03 4.05
C SER A 206 4.46 -20.10 4.26
N LYS A 207 5.44 -20.11 3.36
CA LYS A 207 6.66 -19.31 3.48
C LYS A 207 6.50 -17.90 2.89
N ILE A 208 5.66 -17.75 1.85
CA ILE A 208 5.56 -16.51 1.08
C ILE A 208 5.07 -15.34 1.92
N SER A 209 4.06 -15.55 2.76
CA SER A 209 3.48 -14.51 3.61
C SER A 209 4.51 -13.92 4.58
N GLY A 210 5.27 -14.79 5.27
CA GLY A 210 6.34 -14.35 6.16
C GLY A 210 7.52 -13.70 5.45
N ALA A 211 7.84 -14.14 4.22
CA ALA A 211 8.87 -13.52 3.40
C ALA A 211 8.46 -12.12 2.92
N LEU A 212 7.24 -11.97 2.45
CA LEU A 212 6.69 -10.67 2.02
C LEU A 212 6.60 -9.69 3.19
N GLN A 213 6.18 -10.14 4.36
CA GLN A 213 6.12 -9.30 5.55
C GLN A 213 7.50 -8.74 5.91
N ARG A 214 8.56 -9.56 5.83
CA ARG A 214 9.94 -9.09 6.03
C ARG A 214 10.40 -8.11 4.95
N LEU A 215 9.98 -8.31 3.69
CA LEU A 215 10.29 -7.38 2.61
C LEU A 215 9.56 -6.04 2.78
N MET A 216 8.33 -6.04 3.30
CA MET A 216 7.59 -4.81 3.65
C MET A 216 8.24 -4.04 4.80
N GLU A 217 8.89 -4.73 5.75
CA GLU A 217 9.69 -4.07 6.78
C GLU A 217 10.93 -3.37 6.18
N GLU A 218 11.50 -3.96 5.11
CA GLU A 218 12.65 -3.39 4.37
C GLU A 218 12.24 -2.26 3.44
N ASP A 219 11.06 -2.37 2.83
CA ASP A 219 10.55 -1.46 1.81
C ASP A 219 9.12 -0.98 2.14
N PRO A 220 8.96 0.22 2.69
CA PRO A 220 7.65 0.78 3.03
C PRO A 220 6.74 1.06 1.82
N THR A 221 7.27 1.01 0.59
CA THR A 221 6.50 1.21 -0.65
C THR A 221 5.94 -0.10 -1.21
N LEU A 222 6.24 -1.24 -0.57
CA LEU A 222 5.69 -2.54 -0.92
C LEU A 222 4.43 -2.81 -0.09
N GLY A 223 3.33 -3.16 -0.75
CA GLY A 223 2.09 -3.63 -0.14
C GLY A 223 1.89 -5.13 -0.36
N TYR A 224 1.23 -5.79 0.59
CA TYR A 224 0.76 -7.17 0.46
C TYR A 224 -0.60 -7.32 1.12
N ALA A 225 -1.54 -7.89 0.41
CA ALA A 225 -2.87 -8.19 0.92
C ALA A 225 -3.39 -9.53 0.38
N VAL A 226 -4.23 -10.19 1.15
CA VAL A 226 -4.99 -11.36 0.68
C VAL A 226 -6.40 -10.89 0.34
N ASN A 227 -6.75 -10.94 -0.94
CA ASN A 227 -8.11 -10.67 -1.37
C ASN A 227 -8.95 -11.95 -1.17
N THR A 228 -9.83 -11.92 -0.17
CA THR A 228 -10.68 -13.06 0.20
C THR A 228 -11.79 -13.34 -0.80
N GLU A 229 -12.20 -12.36 -1.60
CA GLU A 229 -13.24 -12.54 -2.63
C GLU A 229 -12.69 -13.26 -3.85
N THR A 230 -11.55 -12.79 -4.36
CA THR A 230 -10.89 -13.39 -5.54
C THR A 230 -9.97 -14.56 -5.17
N VAL A 231 -9.81 -14.83 -3.85
CA VAL A 231 -8.90 -15.84 -3.31
C VAL A 231 -7.50 -15.70 -3.91
N GLN A 232 -7.00 -14.47 -3.92
CA GLN A 232 -5.67 -14.15 -4.46
C GLN A 232 -4.82 -13.42 -3.42
N GLN A 233 -3.56 -13.74 -3.41
CA GLN A 233 -2.54 -12.95 -2.76
C GLN A 233 -2.09 -11.87 -3.74
N VAL A 234 -2.12 -10.62 -3.32
CA VAL A 234 -1.80 -9.46 -4.16
C VAL A 234 -0.64 -8.71 -3.55
N ILE A 235 0.37 -8.41 -4.36
CA ILE A 235 1.45 -7.49 -4.01
C ILE A 235 1.27 -6.19 -4.77
N SER A 236 1.60 -5.09 -4.10
CA SER A 236 1.49 -3.75 -4.68
C SER A 236 2.83 -3.03 -4.55
N GLY A 237 3.26 -2.36 -5.60
CA GLY A 237 4.53 -1.65 -5.64
C GLY A 237 4.49 -0.44 -6.57
N LEU A 238 5.63 0.22 -6.71
CA LEU A 238 5.74 1.45 -7.50
C LEU A 238 5.70 1.21 -9.03
N GLY A 239 5.85 -0.03 -9.49
CA GLY A 239 5.82 -0.40 -10.90
C GLY A 239 6.40 -1.79 -11.16
N GLU A 240 6.42 -2.23 -12.42
CA GLU A 240 6.86 -3.56 -12.84
C GLU A 240 8.28 -3.90 -12.35
N GLN A 241 9.24 -3.02 -12.61
CA GLN A 241 10.63 -3.24 -12.20
C GLN A 241 10.77 -3.39 -10.68
N HIS A 242 9.98 -2.65 -9.90
CA HIS A 242 9.96 -2.81 -8.44
C HIS A 242 9.48 -4.20 -8.04
N LEU A 243 8.37 -4.67 -8.61
CA LEU A 243 7.82 -6.00 -8.32
C LEU A 243 8.76 -7.13 -8.81
N ASP A 244 9.46 -6.94 -9.93
CA ASP A 244 10.49 -7.88 -10.41
C ASP A 244 11.65 -8.00 -9.41
N VAL A 245 12.10 -6.89 -8.84
CA VAL A 245 13.12 -6.89 -7.77
C VAL A 245 12.60 -7.61 -6.53
N VAL A 246 11.33 -7.43 -6.15
CA VAL A 246 10.71 -8.17 -5.04
C VAL A 246 10.71 -9.67 -5.32
N CYS A 247 10.33 -10.11 -6.53
CA CYS A 247 10.39 -11.52 -6.94
C CYS A 247 11.82 -12.08 -6.90
N ALA A 248 12.80 -11.30 -7.37
CA ALA A 248 14.21 -11.69 -7.31
C ALA A 248 14.71 -11.81 -5.86
N LYS A 249 14.28 -10.93 -4.96
CA LYS A 249 14.59 -11.02 -3.52
C LYS A 249 13.92 -12.21 -2.86
N LEU A 250 12.65 -12.53 -3.18
CA LEU A 250 11.96 -13.72 -2.70
C LEU A 250 12.74 -14.98 -3.05
N LYS A 251 13.20 -15.09 -4.30
CA LYS A 251 14.01 -16.22 -4.76
C LYS A 251 15.38 -16.26 -4.07
N SER A 252 16.13 -15.16 -4.07
CA SER A 252 17.54 -15.15 -3.62
C SER A 252 17.69 -15.16 -2.09
N LYS A 253 16.80 -14.50 -1.34
CA LYS A 253 16.88 -14.41 0.13
C LYS A 253 16.08 -15.48 0.84
N PHE A 254 14.93 -15.89 0.29
CA PHE A 254 13.98 -16.77 0.96
C PHE A 254 13.77 -18.12 0.24
N GLY A 255 14.34 -18.29 -0.94
CA GLY A 255 14.23 -19.54 -1.73
C GLY A 255 12.83 -19.79 -2.30
N VAL A 256 11.98 -18.76 -2.37
CA VAL A 256 10.60 -18.87 -2.87
C VAL A 256 10.53 -18.35 -4.29
N GLU A 257 10.20 -19.21 -5.26
CA GLU A 257 9.96 -18.81 -6.63
C GLU A 257 8.48 -18.52 -6.88
N VAL A 258 8.20 -17.37 -7.49
CA VAL A 258 6.86 -16.87 -7.73
C VAL A 258 6.65 -16.49 -9.18
N SER A 259 5.39 -16.38 -9.58
CA SER A 259 4.95 -15.75 -10.83
C SER A 259 3.94 -14.65 -10.51
N LEU A 260 3.94 -13.59 -11.30
CA LEU A 260 2.98 -12.50 -11.21
C LEU A 260 1.97 -12.63 -12.35
N THR A 261 0.73 -12.32 -12.04
CA THR A 261 -0.37 -12.26 -13.01
C THR A 261 -1.25 -11.05 -12.68
N GLU A 262 -2.07 -10.61 -13.62
CA GLU A 262 -3.04 -9.56 -13.34
C GLU A 262 -4.01 -9.99 -12.24
N PRO A 263 -4.35 -9.10 -11.28
CA PRO A 263 -5.35 -9.38 -10.26
C PRO A 263 -6.72 -9.52 -10.91
N ARG A 264 -7.51 -10.44 -10.41
CA ARG A 264 -8.92 -10.57 -10.80
C ARG A 264 -9.70 -9.36 -10.31
N ILE A 265 -10.61 -8.88 -11.15
CA ILE A 265 -11.50 -7.79 -10.79
C ILE A 265 -12.65 -8.32 -9.94
N ALA A 266 -12.92 -7.67 -8.83
CA ALA A 266 -14.04 -7.98 -7.96
C ALA A 266 -15.34 -7.35 -8.50
N TYR A 267 -15.94 -7.99 -9.51
CA TYR A 267 -17.24 -7.58 -10.03
C TYR A 267 -18.34 -7.82 -8.99
N ARG A 268 -19.51 -7.24 -9.24
CA ARG A 268 -20.74 -7.48 -8.48
C ARG A 268 -21.87 -7.83 -9.43
N GLU A 269 -22.92 -8.40 -8.89
CA GLU A 269 -24.19 -8.56 -9.60
C GLU A 269 -25.27 -7.71 -8.93
N SER A 270 -26.29 -7.34 -9.69
CA SER A 270 -27.49 -6.68 -9.18
C SER A 270 -28.69 -7.05 -10.05
N ILE A 271 -29.87 -6.55 -9.72
CA ILE A 271 -31.10 -6.76 -10.50
C ILE A 271 -31.68 -5.42 -10.94
N ARG A 272 -32.38 -5.43 -12.08
CA ARG A 272 -33.03 -4.23 -12.64
C ARG A 272 -34.52 -4.16 -12.38
N LYS A 273 -35.14 -5.30 -12.09
CA LYS A 273 -36.60 -5.43 -11.99
C LYS A 273 -36.97 -6.10 -10.69
N LYS A 274 -38.12 -5.71 -10.18
CA LYS A 274 -38.79 -6.38 -9.08
C LYS A 274 -39.31 -7.74 -9.53
N CYS A 275 -39.13 -8.75 -8.73
CA CYS A 275 -39.66 -10.11 -8.98
C CYS A 275 -40.10 -10.77 -7.68
N LYS A 276 -40.92 -11.80 -7.80
CA LYS A 276 -41.43 -12.58 -6.67
C LYS A 276 -41.32 -14.05 -7.01
N ALA A 277 -40.80 -14.85 -6.08
CA ALA A 277 -40.74 -16.31 -6.27
C ALA A 277 -41.03 -17.05 -4.98
N GLN A 278 -41.51 -18.29 -5.18
CA GLN A 278 -41.68 -19.26 -4.11
C GLN A 278 -40.43 -20.13 -4.02
N GLY A 279 -39.92 -20.30 -2.80
CA GLY A 279 -38.89 -21.29 -2.50
C GLY A 279 -39.49 -22.36 -1.57
N ARG A 280 -39.58 -23.61 -2.05
CA ARG A 280 -40.14 -24.73 -1.29
C ARG A 280 -39.10 -25.82 -1.14
N HIS A 281 -38.68 -26.04 0.10
CA HIS A 281 -37.79 -27.15 0.46
C HIS A 281 -38.66 -28.25 1.13
N LYS A 282 -38.78 -29.40 0.45
CA LYS A 282 -39.45 -30.59 0.98
C LYS A 282 -38.57 -31.80 0.74
N LYS A 283 -38.05 -32.41 1.81
CA LYS A 283 -37.25 -33.64 1.73
C LYS A 283 -37.75 -34.64 2.76
N GLN A 284 -38.02 -35.85 2.31
CA GLN A 284 -38.53 -36.92 3.17
C GLN A 284 -37.65 -38.15 2.97
N THR A 285 -36.82 -38.44 3.95
CA THR A 285 -35.83 -39.53 3.94
C THR A 285 -35.97 -40.32 5.24
N GLY A 286 -37.06 -41.09 5.40
CA GLY A 286 -37.26 -41.99 6.53
C GLY A 286 -37.10 -41.33 7.93
N GLY A 287 -38.17 -41.22 8.71
CA GLY A 287 -38.19 -40.51 9.98
C GLY A 287 -38.72 -39.07 9.88
N HIS A 288 -38.13 -38.11 10.59
CA HIS A 288 -38.52 -36.70 10.49
C HIS A 288 -38.20 -36.13 9.12
N GLY A 289 -39.18 -35.53 8.43
CA GLY A 289 -39.03 -34.82 7.18
C GLY A 289 -38.38 -33.43 7.37
N GLN A 290 -38.06 -32.77 6.26
CA GLN A 290 -37.68 -31.37 6.24
C GLN A 290 -38.68 -30.59 5.41
N PHE A 291 -39.28 -29.54 5.98
CA PHE A 291 -40.26 -28.70 5.29
C PHE A 291 -40.01 -27.23 5.57
N GLY A 292 -39.90 -26.43 4.51
CA GLY A 292 -39.85 -24.97 4.54
C GLY A 292 -40.44 -24.44 3.24
N ASP A 293 -41.28 -23.44 3.34
CA ASP A 293 -41.96 -22.84 2.20
C ASP A 293 -42.10 -21.34 2.43
N VAL A 294 -41.57 -20.54 1.51
CA VAL A 294 -41.51 -19.07 1.59
C VAL A 294 -41.84 -18.45 0.25
N TRP A 295 -42.54 -17.32 0.28
CA TRP A 295 -42.72 -16.41 -0.83
C TRP A 295 -41.94 -15.15 -0.56
N ILE A 296 -40.96 -14.84 -1.41
CA ILE A 296 -40.08 -13.70 -1.24
C ILE A 296 -40.14 -12.80 -2.48
N GLU A 297 -40.24 -11.53 -2.23
CA GLU A 297 -40.17 -10.48 -3.23
C GLU A 297 -38.78 -9.87 -3.19
N PHE A 298 -38.17 -9.75 -4.34
CA PHE A 298 -36.84 -9.14 -4.53
C PHE A 298 -37.00 -7.88 -5.36
N GLU A 299 -36.40 -6.78 -4.90
CA GLU A 299 -36.40 -5.51 -5.59
C GLU A 299 -35.03 -4.83 -5.48
N PRO A 300 -34.60 -4.03 -6.49
CA PRO A 300 -33.38 -3.26 -6.39
C PRO A 300 -33.52 -2.20 -5.29
N THR A 301 -32.41 -1.88 -4.61
CA THR A 301 -32.37 -0.83 -3.57
C THR A 301 -31.05 -0.10 -3.58
N ASP A 302 -31.07 1.18 -3.22
CA ASP A 302 -29.87 1.99 -2.95
C ASP A 302 -29.52 2.04 -1.45
N GLU A 303 -30.26 1.34 -0.60
CA GLU A 303 -30.13 1.34 0.87
C GLU A 303 -29.10 0.33 1.39
N GLY A 304 -27.97 0.18 0.73
CA GLY A 304 -26.89 -0.72 1.14
C GLY A 304 -26.76 -1.97 0.28
N GLU A 305 -25.92 -2.91 0.71
CA GLU A 305 -25.62 -4.12 -0.08
C GLU A 305 -26.77 -5.09 -0.13
N PHE A 306 -27.35 -5.41 1.04
CA PHE A 306 -28.49 -6.31 1.18
C PHE A 306 -29.41 -5.85 2.32
N VAL A 307 -30.70 -5.74 2.03
CA VAL A 307 -31.73 -5.37 3.01
C VAL A 307 -32.76 -6.48 3.10
N PHE A 308 -33.01 -6.96 4.32
CA PHE A 308 -34.13 -7.90 4.59
C PHE A 308 -35.28 -7.18 5.24
N ALA A 309 -36.50 -7.45 4.73
CA ALA A 309 -37.76 -6.95 5.29
C ALA A 309 -38.77 -8.10 5.44
N GLU A 310 -39.73 -7.94 6.34
CA GLU A 310 -40.81 -8.89 6.54
C GLU A 310 -42.16 -8.20 6.45
N ASN A 311 -43.10 -8.81 5.74
CA ASN A 311 -44.46 -8.36 5.59
C ASN A 311 -45.40 -9.57 5.53
N VAL A 312 -45.27 -10.50 6.50
CA VAL A 312 -46.01 -11.72 6.58
C VAL A 312 -47.35 -11.47 7.23
N PHE A 313 -48.45 -11.82 6.54
CA PHE A 313 -49.80 -11.68 7.06
C PHE A 313 -50.30 -13.01 7.66
N GLY A 314 -51.07 -12.94 8.77
CA GLY A 314 -51.77 -14.10 9.33
C GLY A 314 -50.91 -15.17 9.99
N GLY A 315 -49.58 -14.96 10.13
CA GLY A 315 -48.68 -15.92 10.80
C GLY A 315 -48.41 -17.19 9.99
N SER A 316 -48.52 -17.13 8.67
CA SER A 316 -48.24 -18.25 7.75
C SER A 316 -46.81 -18.78 7.88
N VAL A 317 -45.86 -17.93 8.23
CA VAL A 317 -44.50 -18.30 8.67
C VAL A 317 -44.34 -17.85 10.11
N PRO A 318 -44.02 -18.75 11.05
CA PRO A 318 -43.72 -18.37 12.44
C PRO A 318 -42.51 -17.46 12.57
N LYS A 319 -42.59 -16.42 13.41
CA LYS A 319 -41.56 -15.38 13.57
C LYS A 319 -40.20 -15.93 13.95
N ASN A 320 -40.13 -17.04 14.66
CA ASN A 320 -38.88 -17.71 15.01
C ASN A 320 -38.05 -18.20 13.81
N TYR A 321 -38.67 -18.34 12.62
CA TYR A 321 -37.96 -18.74 11.38
C TYR A 321 -37.51 -17.55 10.51
N PHE A 322 -37.91 -16.31 10.81
CA PHE A 322 -37.50 -15.14 10.05
C PHE A 322 -35.95 -14.95 10.03
N PRO A 323 -35.25 -15.11 11.18
CA PRO A 323 -33.79 -15.04 11.17
C PRO A 323 -33.14 -16.15 10.32
N ALA A 324 -33.77 -17.31 10.20
CA ALA A 324 -33.26 -18.39 9.36
C ALA A 324 -33.45 -18.09 7.87
N VAL A 325 -34.55 -17.44 7.47
CA VAL A 325 -34.80 -16.97 6.10
C VAL A 325 -33.76 -15.88 5.75
N GLU A 326 -33.62 -14.88 6.61
CA GLU A 326 -32.64 -13.81 6.43
C GLU A 326 -31.22 -14.36 6.27
N LYS A 327 -30.79 -15.25 7.17
CA LYS A 327 -29.45 -15.89 7.08
C LYS A 327 -29.29 -16.71 5.81
N GLY A 328 -30.37 -17.38 5.36
CA GLY A 328 -30.38 -18.09 4.07
C GLY A 328 -30.13 -17.18 2.87
N LEU A 329 -30.75 -16.00 2.89
CA LEU A 329 -30.56 -14.98 1.86
C LEU A 329 -29.19 -14.31 1.94
N GLN A 330 -28.71 -13.99 3.15
CA GLN A 330 -27.35 -13.45 3.35
C GLN A 330 -26.24 -14.36 2.82
N GLU A 331 -26.46 -15.69 2.88
CA GLU A 331 -25.55 -16.65 2.25
C GLU A 331 -25.77 -16.73 0.73
N ALA A 332 -27.01 -16.64 0.26
CA ALA A 332 -27.33 -16.74 -1.16
C ALA A 332 -26.78 -15.55 -1.97
N VAL A 333 -26.86 -14.32 -1.43
CA VAL A 333 -26.36 -13.10 -2.10
C VAL A 333 -24.85 -13.08 -2.32
N ARG A 334 -24.11 -13.98 -1.67
CA ARG A 334 -22.68 -14.14 -1.91
C ARG A 334 -22.37 -14.75 -3.28
N HIS A 335 -23.38 -15.36 -3.91
CA HIS A 335 -23.26 -16.03 -5.21
C HIS A 335 -24.37 -15.54 -6.14
N GLY A 336 -24.00 -14.72 -7.10
CA GLY A 336 -24.91 -14.24 -8.13
C GLY A 336 -25.29 -15.31 -9.15
N VAL A 337 -26.24 -15.01 -9.99
CA VAL A 337 -26.83 -15.97 -10.96
C VAL A 337 -26.25 -15.86 -12.37
N LEU A 338 -25.50 -14.79 -12.68
CA LEU A 338 -24.88 -14.58 -13.99
C LEU A 338 -23.48 -15.19 -14.04
N ALA A 339 -22.63 -14.79 -13.11
CA ALA A 339 -21.20 -15.11 -13.09
C ALA A 339 -20.72 -15.56 -11.70
N GLY A 340 -21.63 -15.66 -10.71
CA GLY A 340 -21.31 -16.09 -9.36
C GLY A 340 -20.70 -15.00 -8.47
N TYR A 341 -20.66 -13.74 -8.90
CA TYR A 341 -20.19 -12.63 -8.08
C TYR A 341 -21.22 -12.24 -7.02
N PRO A 342 -20.79 -11.66 -5.87
CA PRO A 342 -21.73 -11.23 -4.84
C PRO A 342 -22.77 -10.24 -5.38
N VAL A 343 -24.02 -10.41 -4.94
CA VAL A 343 -25.11 -9.51 -5.32
C VAL A 343 -25.22 -8.37 -4.34
N VAL A 344 -25.33 -7.14 -4.84
CA VAL A 344 -25.45 -5.90 -4.07
C VAL A 344 -26.69 -5.10 -4.51
N GLY A 345 -27.12 -4.18 -3.67
CA GLY A 345 -28.29 -3.34 -3.96
C GLY A 345 -29.58 -4.17 -4.06
N LEU A 346 -29.73 -5.18 -3.20
CA LEU A 346 -30.88 -6.10 -3.20
C LEU A 346 -31.67 -5.97 -1.91
N LYS A 347 -32.96 -5.68 -2.04
CA LYS A 347 -33.92 -5.81 -0.93
C LYS A 347 -34.77 -7.04 -1.14
N ALA A 348 -34.87 -7.86 -0.10
CA ALA A 348 -35.70 -9.06 -0.07
C ALA A 348 -36.80 -8.95 1.01
N THR A 349 -38.04 -9.02 0.60
CA THR A 349 -39.18 -8.93 1.50
C THR A 349 -39.87 -10.29 1.59
N LEU A 350 -39.91 -10.89 2.78
CA LEU A 350 -40.68 -12.10 3.05
C LEU A 350 -42.17 -11.74 3.12
N LEU A 351 -42.98 -12.31 2.22
CA LEU A 351 -44.39 -11.96 2.10
C LEU A 351 -45.31 -13.03 2.68
N ASP A 352 -44.99 -14.30 2.44
CA ASP A 352 -45.89 -15.42 2.77
C ASP A 352 -45.10 -16.73 2.85
N GLY A 353 -45.73 -17.79 3.24
CA GLY A 353 -45.18 -19.14 3.27
C GLY A 353 -46.07 -20.15 3.93
N SER A 354 -45.55 -21.31 4.23
CA SER A 354 -46.22 -22.31 5.05
C SER A 354 -45.20 -23.10 5.89
N TYR A 355 -45.68 -23.64 7.00
CA TYR A 355 -44.88 -24.48 7.87
C TYR A 355 -45.60 -25.79 8.21
N HIS A 356 -44.80 -26.79 8.58
CA HIS A 356 -45.30 -28.06 9.08
C HIS A 356 -44.93 -28.22 10.55
N PRO A 357 -45.88 -28.52 11.47
CA PRO A 357 -45.61 -28.52 12.91
C PRO A 357 -44.47 -29.44 13.37
N VAL A 358 -44.16 -30.50 12.62
CA VAL A 358 -43.16 -31.51 12.96
C VAL A 358 -41.91 -31.43 12.10
N ASP A 359 -42.06 -31.15 10.79
CA ASP A 359 -40.97 -31.24 9.80
C ASP A 359 -40.29 -29.90 9.51
N SER A 360 -40.83 -28.78 10.02
CA SER A 360 -40.23 -27.46 9.82
C SER A 360 -39.07 -27.23 10.78
N SER A 361 -37.98 -26.68 10.24
CA SER A 361 -36.79 -26.36 10.97
C SER A 361 -36.12 -25.11 10.38
N GLU A 362 -35.23 -24.46 11.16
CA GLU A 362 -34.43 -23.32 10.68
C GLU A 362 -33.65 -23.65 9.40
N MET A 363 -33.06 -24.87 9.33
CA MET A 363 -32.34 -25.32 8.14
C MET A 363 -33.28 -25.44 6.93
N ALA A 364 -34.52 -25.94 7.10
CA ALA A 364 -35.46 -26.06 6.00
C ALA A 364 -35.89 -24.69 5.47
N PHE A 365 -36.15 -23.70 6.33
CA PHE A 365 -36.46 -22.33 5.93
C PHE A 365 -35.24 -21.61 5.28
N LYS A 366 -34.05 -21.85 5.79
CA LYS A 366 -32.81 -21.37 5.17
C LYS A 366 -32.67 -21.91 3.74
N MET A 367 -32.92 -23.19 3.52
CA MET A 367 -32.88 -23.80 2.19
C MET A 367 -34.03 -23.29 1.29
N ALA A 368 -35.23 -23.12 1.83
CA ALA A 368 -36.34 -22.53 1.09
C ALA A 368 -36.04 -21.10 0.61
N ALA A 369 -35.42 -20.28 1.45
CA ALA A 369 -34.96 -18.93 1.08
C ALA A 369 -33.99 -18.95 -0.09
N LYS A 370 -32.97 -19.84 -0.05
CA LYS A 370 -32.03 -20.01 -1.14
C LYS A 370 -32.69 -20.47 -2.44
N LEU A 371 -33.69 -21.32 -2.37
CA LEU A 371 -34.48 -21.77 -3.54
C LEU A 371 -35.30 -20.63 -4.14
N ALA A 372 -35.95 -19.80 -3.30
CA ALA A 372 -36.63 -18.59 -3.75
C ALA A 372 -35.70 -17.62 -4.48
N TYR A 373 -34.50 -17.36 -3.91
CA TYR A 373 -33.49 -16.54 -4.52
C TYR A 373 -33.06 -17.06 -5.90
N LYS A 374 -32.71 -18.34 -5.99
CA LYS A 374 -32.28 -18.97 -7.26
C LYS A 374 -33.39 -18.96 -8.34
N ALA A 375 -34.63 -19.03 -7.95
CA ALA A 375 -35.76 -18.98 -8.88
C ALA A 375 -36.07 -17.55 -9.35
N ALA A 376 -35.95 -16.57 -8.46
CA ALA A 376 -36.34 -15.19 -8.75
C ALA A 376 -35.31 -14.42 -9.58
N LEU A 377 -34.04 -14.49 -9.19
CA LEU A 377 -33.02 -13.57 -9.74
C LEU A 377 -32.82 -13.66 -11.25
N PRO A 378 -32.87 -14.84 -11.92
CA PRO A 378 -32.76 -14.91 -13.37
C PRO A 378 -33.83 -14.11 -14.11
N GLU A 379 -35.03 -14.00 -13.53
CA GLU A 379 -36.18 -13.27 -14.11
C GLU A 379 -36.17 -11.78 -13.75
N ALA A 380 -35.38 -11.39 -12.76
CA ALA A 380 -35.30 -10.02 -12.27
C ALA A 380 -34.44 -9.08 -13.16
N GLY A 381 -33.95 -9.56 -14.30
CA GLY A 381 -33.05 -8.81 -15.16
C GLY A 381 -31.70 -8.58 -14.49
N PRO A 382 -30.98 -9.65 -14.18
CA PRO A 382 -29.70 -9.54 -13.52
C PRO A 382 -28.67 -8.78 -14.40
N VAL A 383 -27.77 -8.05 -13.78
CA VAL A 383 -26.75 -7.21 -14.41
C VAL A 383 -25.42 -7.32 -13.67
N LEU A 384 -24.34 -7.34 -14.44
CA LEU A 384 -22.98 -7.22 -13.88
C LEU A 384 -22.66 -5.77 -13.61
N LEU A 385 -22.00 -5.54 -12.47
CA LEU A 385 -21.46 -4.24 -12.06
C LEU A 385 -19.94 -4.33 -12.03
N GLU A 386 -19.30 -3.33 -12.63
CA GLU A 386 -17.83 -3.16 -12.59
C GLU A 386 -17.43 -2.11 -11.55
N PRO A 387 -16.29 -2.29 -10.86
CA PRO A 387 -15.78 -1.29 -9.95
C PRO A 387 -15.19 -0.11 -10.72
N ILE A 388 -15.59 1.10 -10.32
CA ILE A 388 -15.08 2.38 -10.82
C ILE A 388 -14.23 3.02 -9.74
N GLY A 389 -13.07 3.55 -10.12
CA GLY A 389 -12.22 4.33 -9.24
C GLY A 389 -12.04 5.75 -9.73
N ASN A 390 -11.74 6.65 -8.81
CA ASN A 390 -11.33 8.00 -9.08
C ASN A 390 -9.81 8.05 -9.30
N LEU A 391 -9.42 8.53 -10.46
CA LEU A 391 -8.04 8.75 -10.88
C LEU A 391 -7.69 10.22 -10.69
N MET A 392 -6.65 10.50 -9.91
CA MET A 392 -6.01 11.82 -9.83
C MET A 392 -4.59 11.69 -10.40
N ALA A 393 -4.38 12.12 -11.63
CA ALA A 393 -3.09 12.05 -12.31
C ALA A 393 -2.45 13.44 -12.41
N THR A 394 -1.29 13.61 -11.76
CA THR A 394 -0.51 14.86 -11.80
C THR A 394 0.61 14.71 -12.80
N VAL A 395 0.61 15.56 -13.83
CA VAL A 395 1.50 15.46 -14.99
C VAL A 395 1.95 16.84 -15.46
N PRO A 396 3.08 16.91 -16.19
CA PRO A 396 3.47 18.15 -16.87
C PRO A 396 2.39 18.62 -17.84
N GLY A 397 2.16 19.93 -17.93
CA GLY A 397 1.08 20.50 -18.73
C GLY A 397 1.16 20.19 -20.23
N ASP A 398 2.37 19.94 -20.76
CA ASP A 398 2.64 19.58 -22.15
C ASP A 398 2.08 18.21 -22.56
N VAL A 399 1.91 17.28 -21.62
CA VAL A 399 1.39 15.92 -21.88
C VAL A 399 -0.06 15.70 -21.40
N LEU A 400 -0.69 16.71 -20.83
CA LEU A 400 -2.06 16.60 -20.28
C LEU A 400 -3.08 16.13 -21.30
N GLY A 401 -2.99 16.63 -22.55
CA GLY A 401 -3.89 16.24 -23.64
C GLY A 401 -3.81 14.76 -23.99
N ASP A 402 -2.59 14.20 -23.98
CA ASP A 402 -2.38 12.78 -24.27
C ASP A 402 -2.96 11.90 -23.15
N ILE A 403 -2.82 12.32 -21.89
CA ILE A 403 -3.43 11.62 -20.75
C ILE A 403 -4.95 11.65 -20.82
N MET A 404 -5.56 12.78 -21.17
CA MET A 404 -7.02 12.87 -21.38
C MET A 404 -7.49 11.91 -22.48
N GLY A 405 -6.74 11.85 -23.59
CA GLY A 405 -7.02 10.92 -24.68
C GLY A 405 -6.93 9.46 -24.23
N GLU A 406 -5.92 9.12 -23.45
CA GLU A 406 -5.74 7.78 -22.91
C GLU A 406 -6.83 7.38 -21.90
N VAL A 407 -7.19 8.28 -20.99
CA VAL A 407 -8.30 8.06 -20.06
C VAL A 407 -9.60 7.78 -20.80
N THR A 408 -9.87 8.51 -21.88
CA THR A 408 -11.05 8.28 -22.73
C THR A 408 -11.02 6.91 -23.40
N LYS A 409 -9.86 6.47 -23.92
CA LYS A 409 -9.69 5.11 -24.49
C LYS A 409 -9.96 4.02 -23.46
N ARG A 410 -9.60 4.27 -22.20
CA ARG A 410 -9.83 3.39 -21.03
C ARG A 410 -11.25 3.50 -20.48
N ARG A 411 -12.20 3.99 -21.27
CA ARG A 411 -13.60 4.19 -20.87
C ARG A 411 -13.77 5.15 -19.70
N GLY A 412 -12.74 5.93 -19.38
CA GLY A 412 -12.76 6.89 -18.28
C GLY A 412 -13.54 8.16 -18.65
N ARG A 413 -14.08 8.79 -17.64
CA ARG A 413 -14.79 10.06 -17.74
C ARG A 413 -14.01 11.14 -16.99
N VAL A 414 -13.50 12.12 -17.69
CA VAL A 414 -12.83 13.28 -17.11
C VAL A 414 -13.84 14.10 -16.30
N LEU A 415 -13.52 14.39 -15.04
CA LEU A 415 -14.34 15.17 -14.12
C LEU A 415 -13.84 16.62 -14.01
N GLY A 416 -12.53 16.82 -14.00
CA GLY A 416 -11.92 18.13 -13.84
C GLY A 416 -10.42 18.16 -14.10
N MET A 417 -9.89 19.38 -14.09
CA MET A 417 -8.45 19.65 -14.19
C MET A 417 -8.11 20.79 -13.22
N HIS A 418 -7.02 20.62 -12.50
CA HIS A 418 -6.58 21.57 -11.48
C HIS A 418 -5.10 21.88 -11.65
N PRO A 419 -4.67 23.14 -11.53
CA PRO A 419 -3.25 23.46 -11.50
C PRO A 419 -2.60 22.85 -10.26
N ALA A 420 -1.38 22.30 -10.44
CA ALA A 420 -0.53 21.79 -9.39
C ALA A 420 0.77 22.61 -9.31
N GLU A 421 1.64 22.28 -8.36
CA GLU A 421 2.91 22.95 -8.19
C GLU A 421 3.84 22.72 -9.40
N ASP A 422 4.87 23.55 -9.54
CA ASP A 422 5.93 23.44 -10.56
C ASP A 422 5.42 23.36 -12.02
N GLY A 423 4.28 24.00 -12.33
CA GLY A 423 3.70 24.03 -13.66
C GLY A 423 3.06 22.70 -14.10
N GLN A 424 2.85 21.80 -13.16
CA GLN A 424 2.10 20.56 -13.40
C GLN A 424 0.59 20.82 -13.39
N GLN A 425 -0.16 19.83 -13.89
CA GLN A 425 -1.61 19.80 -13.89
C GLN A 425 -2.10 18.47 -13.33
N THR A 426 -3.13 18.51 -12.50
CA THR A 426 -3.80 17.31 -12.00
C THR A 426 -5.09 17.09 -12.78
N LEU A 427 -5.19 15.98 -13.47
CA LEU A 427 -6.40 15.47 -14.11
C LEU A 427 -7.17 14.62 -13.12
N GLU A 428 -8.45 14.92 -12.95
CA GLU A 428 -9.39 14.10 -12.19
C GLU A 428 -10.34 13.37 -13.14
N ALA A 429 -10.47 12.05 -12.97
CA ALA A 429 -11.33 11.24 -13.83
C ALA A 429 -11.85 9.98 -13.10
N ASP A 430 -13.06 9.54 -13.46
CA ASP A 430 -13.56 8.22 -13.12
C ASP A 430 -13.13 7.20 -14.18
N VAL A 431 -12.53 6.09 -13.76
CA VAL A 431 -12.04 5.05 -14.67
C VAL A 431 -12.40 3.66 -14.12
N PRO A 432 -12.83 2.72 -14.97
CA PRO A 432 -13.02 1.33 -14.55
C PRO A 432 -11.70 0.70 -14.07
N VAL A 433 -11.75 -0.01 -12.95
CA VAL A 433 -10.56 -0.66 -12.36
C VAL A 433 -9.91 -1.64 -13.34
N SER A 434 -10.73 -2.31 -14.17
CA SER A 434 -10.26 -3.25 -15.20
C SER A 434 -9.35 -2.62 -16.27
N GLU A 435 -9.42 -1.30 -16.46
CA GLU A 435 -8.64 -0.58 -17.46
C GLU A 435 -7.34 0.04 -16.92
N MET A 436 -7.07 -0.15 -15.62
CA MET A 436 -5.96 0.52 -14.95
C MET A 436 -4.67 -0.31 -14.82
N HIS A 437 -4.69 -1.59 -15.21
CA HIS A 437 -3.60 -2.53 -14.95
C HIS A 437 -2.23 -2.10 -15.48
N ASP A 438 -2.15 -1.50 -16.66
CA ASP A 438 -0.92 -1.02 -17.32
C ASP A 438 -0.75 0.51 -17.28
N PHE A 439 -1.67 1.23 -16.65
CA PHE A 439 -1.66 2.69 -16.61
C PHE A 439 -0.38 3.26 -15.99
N THR A 440 0.18 2.60 -14.98
CA THR A 440 1.45 2.99 -14.35
C THR A 440 2.59 3.05 -15.36
N THR A 441 2.70 2.01 -16.20
CA THR A 441 3.74 1.89 -17.23
C THR A 441 3.54 2.94 -18.31
N TYR A 442 2.31 3.09 -18.79
CA TYR A 442 1.95 4.11 -19.77
C TYR A 442 2.29 5.53 -19.29
N LEU A 443 1.83 5.89 -18.08
CA LEU A 443 2.09 7.21 -17.51
C LEU A 443 3.58 7.52 -17.41
N ARG A 444 4.39 6.56 -16.93
CA ARG A 444 5.85 6.74 -16.82
C ARG A 444 6.54 6.90 -18.16
N GLN A 445 6.14 6.15 -19.16
CA GLN A 445 6.70 6.28 -20.51
C GLN A 445 6.38 7.66 -21.09
N LEU A 446 5.13 8.10 -21.03
CA LEU A 446 4.71 9.37 -21.59
C LEU A 446 5.34 10.57 -20.87
N THR A 447 5.37 10.55 -19.55
CA THR A 447 5.88 11.66 -18.72
C THR A 447 7.39 11.61 -18.47
N GLN A 448 8.09 10.59 -19.00
CA GLN A 448 9.50 10.31 -18.69
C GLN A 448 9.77 10.21 -17.17
N GLY A 449 8.81 9.62 -16.45
CA GLY A 449 8.87 9.42 -15.01
C GLY A 449 8.49 10.65 -14.16
N ARG A 450 8.11 11.77 -14.76
CA ARG A 450 7.73 13.01 -14.05
C ARG A 450 6.27 13.02 -13.58
N GLY A 451 5.43 12.12 -14.08
CA GLY A 451 4.03 12.00 -13.68
C GLY A 451 3.84 11.08 -12.47
N SER A 452 2.83 11.38 -11.68
CA SER A 452 2.34 10.55 -10.59
C SER A 452 0.83 10.44 -10.63
N PHE A 453 0.27 9.43 -9.99
CA PHE A 453 -1.18 9.34 -9.84
C PHE A 453 -1.57 8.64 -8.54
N VAL A 454 -2.79 8.90 -8.13
CA VAL A 454 -3.53 8.19 -7.09
C VAL A 454 -4.79 7.63 -7.72
N PHE A 455 -5.13 6.39 -7.40
CA PHE A 455 -6.33 5.74 -7.90
C PHE A 455 -7.03 5.05 -6.74
N GLU A 456 -8.26 5.46 -6.45
CA GLU A 456 -9.03 4.97 -5.31
C GLU A 456 -10.40 4.49 -5.76
N PHE A 457 -10.83 3.32 -5.28
CA PHE A 457 -12.17 2.79 -5.53
C PHE A 457 -13.24 3.76 -5.03
N THR A 458 -14.28 3.99 -5.84
CA THR A 458 -15.37 4.91 -5.50
C THR A 458 -16.71 4.18 -5.41
N ARG A 459 -17.10 3.46 -6.46
CA ARG A 459 -18.43 2.85 -6.58
C ARG A 459 -18.46 1.74 -7.62
N TYR A 460 -19.61 1.07 -7.71
CA TYR A 460 -19.91 0.14 -8.78
C TYR A 460 -20.84 0.79 -9.80
N GLU A 461 -20.62 0.51 -11.09
CA GLU A 461 -21.50 0.92 -12.19
C GLU A 461 -21.83 -0.28 -13.10
N PRO A 462 -22.97 -0.26 -13.81
CA PRO A 462 -23.31 -1.33 -14.75
C PRO A 462 -22.24 -1.55 -15.82
N LEU A 463 -21.78 -2.79 -15.96
CA LEU A 463 -20.86 -3.18 -17.01
C LEU A 463 -21.53 -3.03 -18.38
N PRO A 464 -20.82 -2.46 -19.39
CA PRO A 464 -21.33 -2.44 -20.77
C PRO A 464 -21.70 -3.84 -21.28
N SER A 465 -22.86 -3.99 -21.89
CA SER A 465 -23.42 -5.29 -22.30
C SER A 465 -22.55 -6.05 -23.30
N ASN A 466 -21.72 -5.36 -24.09
CA ASN A 466 -20.77 -5.99 -25.00
C ASN A 466 -19.58 -6.67 -24.28
N LEU A 467 -19.31 -6.33 -23.02
CA LEU A 467 -18.25 -6.93 -22.19
C LEU A 467 -18.76 -8.04 -21.28
N GLU A 468 -20.08 -8.06 -20.97
CA GLU A 468 -20.66 -9.07 -20.06
C GLU A 468 -20.33 -10.52 -20.47
N PRO A 469 -20.44 -10.95 -21.75
CA PRO A 469 -20.17 -12.33 -22.12
C PRO A 469 -18.74 -12.78 -21.81
N LYS A 470 -17.77 -11.87 -22.01
CA LYS A 470 -16.36 -12.13 -21.73
C LYS A 470 -16.13 -12.33 -20.23
N VAL A 471 -16.69 -11.44 -19.40
CA VAL A 471 -16.53 -11.51 -17.95
C VAL A 471 -17.22 -12.77 -17.39
N ILE A 472 -18.39 -13.15 -17.90
CA ILE A 472 -19.07 -14.39 -17.51
C ILE A 472 -18.25 -15.63 -17.87
N GLU A 473 -17.64 -15.66 -19.07
CA GLU A 473 -16.78 -16.78 -19.47
C GLU A 473 -15.52 -16.91 -18.60
N GLU A 474 -14.88 -15.79 -18.27
CA GLU A 474 -13.74 -15.76 -17.37
C GLU A 474 -14.12 -16.21 -15.94
N ALA A 475 -15.26 -15.78 -15.43
CA ALA A 475 -15.76 -16.17 -14.12
C ALA A 475 -16.04 -17.69 -14.04
N LYS A 476 -16.62 -18.29 -15.08
CA LYS A 476 -16.88 -19.75 -15.12
C LYS A 476 -15.59 -20.55 -14.95
N LYS A 477 -14.50 -20.19 -15.64
CA LYS A 477 -13.21 -20.85 -15.50
C LYS A 477 -12.66 -20.79 -14.06
N PHE A 478 -13.05 -19.79 -13.32
CA PHE A 478 -12.63 -19.60 -11.93
C PHE A 478 -13.51 -20.36 -10.92
N ILE A 479 -14.79 -20.47 -11.17
CA ILE A 479 -15.73 -21.23 -10.35
C ILE A 479 -15.43 -22.73 -10.47
N ASP A 480 -15.18 -23.22 -11.70
CA ASP A 480 -14.77 -24.61 -11.95
C ASP A 480 -13.49 -24.98 -11.19
N MET A 481 -12.53 -24.03 -11.05
CA MET A 481 -11.32 -24.26 -10.24
C MET A 481 -11.57 -24.30 -8.73
N LYS A 482 -12.64 -23.66 -8.23
CA LYS A 482 -13.02 -23.72 -6.81
C LYS A 482 -13.68 -25.02 -6.43
N ASP A 483 -14.50 -25.59 -7.32
CA ASP A 483 -15.17 -26.86 -7.10
C ASP A 483 -14.19 -28.05 -7.14
N ASP A 484 -13.03 -27.89 -7.80
CA ASP A 484 -11.96 -28.90 -7.83
C ASP A 484 -11.03 -28.85 -6.58
N GLU A 485 -11.09 -27.78 -5.77
CA GLU A 485 -10.27 -27.60 -4.55
C GLU A 485 -11.04 -27.84 -3.24
N GLU A 486 -12.39 -28.01 -3.26
CA GLU A 486 -13.25 -28.42 -2.14
C GLU A 486 -13.59 -29.91 -2.20
#